data_414e616540083a57807d1c7acfd4bf4d
#
_entry.id   414e616540083a57807d1c7acfd4bf4d
#
_cell.length_a   1.000
_cell.length_b   1.000
_cell.length_c   1.000
_cell.angle_alpha   90.00
_cell.angle_beta   90.00
_cell.angle_gamma   90.00
#
_symmetry.space_group_name_H-M   'P 1'
#
loop_
_entity.id
_entity.type
_entity.pdbx_description
1 polymer ?
#
loop_
_entity_poly.entity_id
_entity_poly.type
_entity_poly.pdbx_seq_one_letter_code
_entity_poly.pdbx_strand_id
1 'polypeptide(L)'
;MATDQDSLSDRQCYVRSEMVEIFAATEKDVSARHSKGAQKLVQGQVGIRCVHCSHLRPRDRAERAVCYPSSISRIYQTVADMQRFHFEQCREIPLKIRKIYKSLKTTRPRGVGSPQTYWVQSAKLLDLVDTENGIQFGADMKQKHEETDASS
;
A
#
# COMPACT_ATOMS: atom_id res chain seq x y z
N MET A 1 -9.28 -21.39 -0.01
CA MET A 1 -8.83 -20.00 -0.24
C MET A 1 -7.74 -19.95 -1.28
N ALA A 2 -7.88 -19.07 -2.25
CA ALA A 2 -6.81 -18.84 -3.22
C ALA A 2 -5.60 -18.25 -2.49
N THR A 3 -4.43 -18.87 -2.67
CA THR A 3 -3.18 -18.34 -2.12
C THR A 3 -2.63 -17.25 -3.04
N ASP A 4 -1.63 -16.49 -2.56
CA ASP A 4 -0.93 -15.51 -3.38
C ASP A 4 -0.44 -16.14 -4.68
N GLN A 5 0.08 -17.38 -4.62
CA GLN A 5 0.62 -18.09 -5.76
C GLN A 5 -0.43 -18.43 -6.81
N ASP A 6 -1.70 -18.51 -6.44
CA ASP A 6 -2.78 -18.84 -7.35
C ASP A 6 -3.29 -17.61 -8.13
N SER A 7 -3.14 -16.41 -7.57
CA SER A 7 -3.73 -15.18 -8.12
C SER A 7 -2.72 -14.19 -8.66
N LEU A 8 -1.47 -14.25 -8.21
CA LEU A 8 -0.44 -13.29 -8.54
C LEU A 8 0.74 -13.97 -9.24
N SER A 9 1.48 -13.22 -10.04
CA SER A 9 2.78 -13.68 -10.55
C SER A 9 3.76 -13.84 -9.38
N ASP A 10 4.83 -14.60 -9.60
CA ASP A 10 5.87 -14.79 -8.60
C ASP A 10 6.46 -13.44 -8.15
N ARG A 11 6.67 -12.53 -9.11
CA ARG A 11 7.18 -11.20 -8.80
C ARG A 11 6.21 -10.40 -7.93
N GLN A 12 4.91 -10.47 -8.22
CA GLN A 12 3.89 -9.78 -7.42
C GLN A 12 3.79 -10.34 -6.01
N CYS A 13 3.90 -11.65 -5.85
CA CYS A 13 3.94 -12.28 -4.53
C CYS A 13 5.13 -11.75 -3.71
N TYR A 14 6.29 -11.64 -4.34
CA TYR A 14 7.49 -11.14 -3.70
C TYR A 14 7.35 -9.67 -3.31
N VAL A 15 6.79 -8.84 -4.20
CA VAL A 15 6.52 -7.44 -3.89
C VAL A 15 5.63 -7.32 -2.66
N ARG A 16 4.55 -8.08 -2.62
CA ARG A 16 3.58 -8.04 -1.52
C ARG A 16 4.21 -8.45 -0.19
N SER A 17 5.02 -9.48 -0.18
CA SER A 17 5.57 -10.03 1.06
C SER A 17 6.84 -9.33 1.54
N GLU A 18 7.67 -8.83 0.60
CA GLU A 18 9.03 -8.38 0.94
C GLU A 18 9.33 -6.92 0.62
N MET A 19 8.54 -6.27 -0.21
CA MET A 19 8.91 -4.95 -0.74
C MET A 19 7.98 -3.82 -0.35
N VAL A 20 6.72 -4.12 -0.03
CA VAL A 20 5.75 -3.08 0.39
C VAL A 20 5.12 -3.46 1.71
N GLU A 21 4.65 -2.45 2.43
CA GLU A 21 3.86 -2.66 3.65
C GLU A 21 2.70 -1.68 3.68
N ILE A 22 1.63 -2.10 4.31
CA ILE A 22 0.45 -1.26 4.55
C ILE A 22 0.61 -0.61 5.92
N PHE A 23 0.29 0.68 6.01
CA PHE A 23 0.41 1.43 7.25
C PHE A 23 -0.71 2.45 7.37
N ALA A 24 -0.93 2.94 8.58
CA ALA A 24 -1.86 4.04 8.83
C ALA A 24 -1.07 5.33 9.02
N ALA A 25 -1.49 6.42 8.38
CA ALA A 25 -0.82 7.71 8.48
C ALA A 25 -0.82 8.21 9.92
N THR A 26 0.33 8.64 10.40
CA THR A 26 0.50 9.24 11.71
C THR A 26 0.34 10.75 11.62
N GLU A 27 0.28 11.41 12.78
CA GLU A 27 0.30 12.86 12.84
C GLU A 27 1.54 13.45 12.13
N LYS A 28 2.69 12.79 12.27
CA LYS A 28 3.91 13.19 11.58
C LYS A 28 3.77 13.10 10.06
N ASP A 29 3.12 12.06 9.56
CA ASP A 29 2.89 11.89 8.13
C ASP A 29 2.01 13.01 7.59
N VAL A 30 0.96 13.37 8.31
CA VAL A 30 0.05 14.45 7.93
C VAL A 30 0.79 15.79 7.92
N SER A 31 1.60 16.06 8.95
CA SER A 31 2.35 17.31 9.09
C SER A 31 3.45 17.48 8.06
N ALA A 32 4.05 16.37 7.61
CA ALA A 32 5.16 16.39 6.65
C ALA A 32 4.70 16.64 5.21
N ARG A 33 3.40 16.57 4.95
CA ARG A 33 2.88 16.66 3.58
C ARG A 33 2.49 18.10 3.25
N HIS A 34 3.45 18.87 2.72
CA HIS A 34 3.28 20.31 2.43
C HIS A 34 3.29 20.66 0.95
N SER A 35 3.25 19.69 0.04
CA SER A 35 3.32 20.01 -1.38
C SER A 35 2.01 20.63 -1.87
N LYS A 36 2.13 21.72 -2.62
CA LYS A 36 1.01 22.39 -3.29
C LYS A 36 0.29 21.39 -4.19
N GLY A 37 -1.03 21.26 -4.06
CA GLY A 37 -1.82 20.34 -4.87
C GLY A 37 -1.88 18.91 -4.35
N ALA A 38 -1.20 18.59 -3.26
CA ALA A 38 -1.33 17.29 -2.63
C ALA A 38 -2.75 17.13 -2.05
N GLN A 39 -3.33 15.96 -2.23
CA GLN A 39 -4.62 15.66 -1.60
C GLN A 39 -4.48 15.73 -0.08
N LYS A 40 -5.55 16.16 0.57
CA LYS A 40 -5.58 16.24 2.02
C LYS A 40 -5.39 14.85 2.64
N LEU A 41 -4.35 14.71 3.45
CA LEU A 41 -4.07 13.49 4.18
C LEU A 41 -4.61 13.63 5.60
N VAL A 42 -5.32 12.61 6.08
CA VAL A 42 -5.84 12.58 7.45
C VAL A 42 -5.17 11.49 8.26
N GLN A 43 -5.05 11.69 9.55
CA GLN A 43 -4.49 10.70 10.47
C GLN A 43 -5.32 9.41 10.41
N GLY A 44 -4.66 8.27 10.34
CA GLY A 44 -5.32 6.98 10.23
C GLY A 44 -5.59 6.54 8.80
N GLN A 45 -5.39 7.42 7.81
CA GLN A 45 -5.55 7.06 6.41
C GLN A 45 -4.53 6.00 6.02
N VAL A 46 -5.00 4.94 5.36
CA VAL A 46 -4.15 3.80 5.00
C VAL A 46 -3.33 4.12 3.74
N GLY A 47 -2.05 3.87 3.83
CA GLY A 47 -1.12 3.99 2.71
C GLY A 47 -0.35 2.71 2.47
N ILE A 48 0.37 2.69 1.37
CA ILE A 48 1.28 1.61 0.99
C ILE A 48 2.65 2.26 0.81
N ARG A 49 3.68 1.67 1.40
CA ARG A 49 5.03 2.21 1.30
C ARG A 49 6.07 1.14 1.00
N CYS A 50 7.16 1.56 0.35
CA CYS A 50 8.33 0.72 0.16
C CYS A 50 8.99 0.48 1.52
N VAL A 51 9.17 -0.79 1.90
CA VAL A 51 9.76 -1.13 3.20
C VAL A 51 11.20 -0.63 3.33
N HIS A 52 11.91 -0.50 2.21
CA HIS A 52 13.31 -0.05 2.20
C HIS A 52 13.44 1.47 2.33
N CYS A 53 12.37 2.22 2.10
CA CYS A 53 12.35 3.68 2.22
C CYS A 53 11.67 4.17 3.50
N SER A 54 11.09 3.28 4.29
CA SER A 54 10.26 3.65 5.44
C SER A 54 11.04 4.44 6.50
N HIS A 55 12.36 4.21 6.62
CA HIS A 55 13.23 4.89 7.57
C HIS A 55 13.66 6.28 7.13
N LEU A 56 13.46 6.64 5.85
CA LEU A 56 13.86 7.93 5.32
C LEU A 56 12.83 9.00 5.65
N ARG A 57 13.32 10.25 5.76
CA ARG A 57 12.43 11.40 5.86
C ARG A 57 11.65 11.54 4.55
N PRO A 58 10.41 12.08 4.59
CA PRO A 58 9.61 12.21 3.36
C PRO A 58 10.34 12.90 2.20
N ARG A 59 11.12 13.94 2.47
CA ARG A 59 11.88 14.65 1.43
C ARG A 59 13.05 13.87 0.84
N ASP A 60 13.53 12.85 1.55
CA ASP A 60 14.65 12.03 1.11
C ASP A 60 14.21 10.78 0.35
N ARG A 61 12.91 10.53 0.30
CA ARG A 61 12.34 9.36 -0.38
C ARG A 61 12.24 9.61 -1.88
N ALA A 62 12.53 8.57 -2.67
CA ALA A 62 12.30 8.62 -4.09
C ALA A 62 10.79 8.73 -4.38
N GLU A 63 10.46 9.21 -5.56
CA GLU A 63 9.06 9.34 -5.99
C GLU A 63 8.33 8.01 -5.85
N ARG A 64 7.09 8.07 -5.38
CA ARG A 64 6.20 6.92 -5.18
C ARG A 64 6.68 5.91 -4.13
N ALA A 65 7.60 6.30 -3.26
CA ALA A 65 8.00 5.47 -2.13
C ALA A 65 6.84 5.27 -1.14
N VAL A 66 5.93 6.23 -1.06
CA VAL A 66 4.75 6.20 -0.20
C VAL A 66 3.57 6.67 -1.03
N CYS A 67 2.50 5.89 -1.03
CA CYS A 67 1.28 6.19 -1.78
C CYS A 67 0.06 5.99 -0.90
N TYR A 68 -0.97 6.81 -1.12
CA TYR A 68 -2.24 6.71 -0.40
C TYR A 68 -3.36 6.48 -1.41
N PRO A 69 -3.69 5.22 -1.75
CA PRO A 69 -4.77 4.96 -2.70
C PRO A 69 -6.08 5.51 -2.17
N SER A 70 -6.87 6.08 -3.07
CA SER A 70 -8.14 6.74 -2.69
C SER A 70 -9.24 5.74 -2.33
N SER A 71 -9.11 4.50 -2.76
CA SER A 71 -10.09 3.45 -2.49
C SER A 71 -9.44 2.08 -2.57
N ILE A 72 -10.11 1.09 -1.99
CA ILE A 72 -9.64 -0.31 -2.01
C ILE A 72 -9.46 -0.80 -3.45
N SER A 73 -10.36 -0.41 -4.36
CA SER A 73 -10.28 -0.82 -5.76
C SER A 73 -9.04 -0.31 -6.48
N ARG A 74 -8.36 0.71 -5.94
CA ARG A 74 -7.16 1.30 -6.53
C ARG A 74 -5.85 0.76 -5.96
N ILE A 75 -5.91 -0.13 -4.98
CA ILE A 75 -4.70 -0.69 -4.36
C ILE A 75 -3.82 -1.40 -5.40
N TYR A 76 -4.43 -2.25 -6.24
CA TYR A 76 -3.67 -2.97 -7.27
C TYR A 76 -2.93 -2.01 -8.20
N GLN A 77 -3.62 -0.99 -8.70
CA GLN A 77 -2.99 -0.02 -9.60
C GLN A 77 -1.88 0.75 -8.90
N THR A 78 -2.07 1.09 -7.63
CA THR A 78 -1.06 1.78 -6.83
C THR A 78 0.21 0.94 -6.71
N VAL A 79 0.09 -0.34 -6.39
CA VAL A 79 1.25 -1.24 -6.29
C VAL A 79 1.92 -1.42 -7.66
N ALA A 80 1.13 -1.56 -8.72
CA ALA A 80 1.67 -1.67 -10.08
C ALA A 80 2.48 -0.42 -10.47
N ASP A 81 1.99 0.76 -10.11
CA ASP A 81 2.70 2.01 -10.36
C ASP A 81 3.99 2.11 -9.53
N MET A 82 3.98 1.64 -8.29
CA MET A 82 5.19 1.57 -7.47
C MET A 82 6.23 0.64 -8.10
N GLN A 83 5.80 -0.50 -8.63
CA GLN A 83 6.71 -1.40 -9.34
C GLN A 83 7.33 -0.72 -10.56
N ARG A 84 6.53 -0.03 -11.32
CA ARG A 84 6.96 0.59 -12.58
C ARG A 84 7.82 1.84 -12.38
N PHE A 85 7.48 2.69 -11.40
CA PHE A 85 8.07 4.01 -11.26
C PHE A 85 8.99 4.16 -10.05
N HIS A 86 8.86 3.32 -9.04
CA HIS A 86 9.65 3.45 -7.82
C HIS A 86 10.75 2.39 -7.71
N PHE A 87 10.40 1.11 -7.82
CA PHE A 87 11.37 0.04 -7.51
C PHE A 87 12.58 0.03 -8.43
N GLU A 88 12.42 0.48 -9.66
CA GLU A 88 13.55 0.55 -10.59
C GLU A 88 14.55 1.65 -10.24
N GLN A 89 14.10 2.68 -9.53
CA GLN A 89 14.90 3.85 -9.19
C GLN A 89 15.25 3.94 -7.71
N CYS A 90 14.73 3.08 -6.88
CA CYS A 90 14.94 3.12 -5.44
C CYS A 90 16.36 2.67 -5.09
N ARG A 91 17.16 3.58 -4.55
CA ARG A 91 18.56 3.30 -4.16
C ARG A 91 18.66 2.55 -2.83
N GLU A 92 17.59 2.54 -2.06
CA GLU A 92 17.56 1.91 -0.74
C GLU A 92 17.32 0.41 -0.81
N ILE A 93 16.84 -0.11 -1.94
CA ILE A 93 16.62 -1.55 -2.11
C ILE A 93 17.98 -2.24 -2.19
N PRO A 94 18.28 -3.20 -1.27
CA PRO A 94 19.53 -3.93 -1.32
C PRO A 94 19.71 -4.65 -2.66
N LEU A 95 20.96 -4.75 -3.12
CA LEU A 95 21.26 -5.38 -4.40
C LEU A 95 20.72 -6.83 -4.47
N LYS A 96 20.82 -7.56 -3.37
CA LYS A 96 20.30 -8.93 -3.26
C LYS A 96 18.79 -8.98 -3.54
N ILE A 97 18.03 -8.07 -2.94
CA ILE A 97 16.58 -7.99 -3.11
C ILE A 97 16.25 -7.61 -4.56
N ARG A 98 16.96 -6.65 -5.12
CA ARG A 98 16.78 -6.22 -6.51
C ARG A 98 17.03 -7.36 -7.50
N LYS A 99 18.06 -8.15 -7.27
CA LYS A 99 18.38 -9.30 -8.11
C LYS A 99 17.27 -10.36 -8.05
N ILE A 100 16.77 -10.67 -6.85
CA ILE A 100 15.67 -11.61 -6.69
C ILE A 100 14.42 -11.10 -7.42
N TYR A 101 14.08 -9.84 -7.20
CA TYR A 101 12.92 -9.19 -7.84
C TYR A 101 12.98 -9.32 -9.37
N LYS A 102 14.12 -8.99 -9.97
CA LYS A 102 14.31 -9.03 -11.43
C LYS A 102 14.28 -10.45 -11.99
N SER A 103 14.67 -11.45 -11.19
CA SER A 103 14.71 -12.84 -11.63
C SER A 103 13.35 -13.53 -11.64
N LEU A 104 12.38 -12.99 -10.91
CA LEU A 104 11.08 -13.63 -10.73
C LEU A 104 10.17 -13.43 -11.96
N LYS A 105 9.32 -14.42 -12.20
CA LYS A 105 8.39 -14.42 -13.33
C LYS A 105 7.31 -13.37 -13.15
N THR A 106 6.92 -12.74 -14.25
CA THR A 106 5.83 -11.76 -14.29
C THR A 106 4.53 -12.35 -14.83
N THR A 107 4.57 -13.58 -15.34
CA THR A 107 3.39 -14.27 -15.85
C THR A 107 2.56 -14.84 -14.71
N ARG A 108 1.24 -14.77 -14.85
CA ARG A 108 0.29 -15.32 -13.88
C ARG A 108 -0.15 -16.71 -14.28
N PRO A 109 -0.56 -17.56 -13.30
CA PRO A 109 -1.17 -18.84 -13.62
C PRO A 109 -2.42 -18.67 -14.46
N ARG A 110 -2.67 -19.58 -15.39
CA ARG A 110 -3.87 -19.55 -16.24
C ARG A 110 -5.10 -19.96 -15.43
N GLY A 111 -6.24 -19.36 -15.76
CA GLY A 111 -7.54 -19.75 -15.21
C GLY A 111 -7.86 -19.22 -13.83
N VAL A 112 -7.07 -18.27 -13.34
CA VAL A 112 -7.25 -17.71 -12.00
C VAL A 112 -7.81 -16.29 -12.12
N GLY A 113 -8.49 -15.82 -11.06
CA GLY A 113 -9.07 -14.49 -11.01
C GLY A 113 -8.05 -13.37 -11.19
N SER A 114 -8.53 -12.15 -11.48
CA SER A 114 -7.66 -11.01 -11.72
C SER A 114 -6.89 -10.62 -10.46
N PRO A 115 -5.66 -10.07 -10.60
CA PRO A 115 -4.92 -9.54 -9.47
C PRO A 115 -5.69 -8.45 -8.72
N GLN A 116 -6.48 -7.65 -9.42
CA GLN A 116 -7.30 -6.62 -8.78
C GLN A 116 -8.30 -7.24 -7.80
N THR A 117 -8.97 -8.31 -8.17
CA THR A 117 -9.89 -9.03 -7.29
C THR A 117 -9.16 -9.55 -6.06
N TYR A 118 -7.98 -10.13 -6.25
CA TYR A 118 -7.16 -10.61 -5.15
C TYR A 118 -6.84 -9.51 -4.14
N TRP A 119 -6.39 -8.34 -4.63
CA TRP A 119 -6.04 -7.22 -3.75
C TRP A 119 -7.24 -6.68 -3.00
N VAL A 120 -8.42 -6.62 -3.65
CA VAL A 120 -9.66 -6.18 -3.00
C VAL A 120 -10.04 -7.14 -1.87
N GLN A 121 -9.99 -8.45 -2.13
CA GLN A 121 -10.31 -9.45 -1.11
C GLN A 121 -9.33 -9.41 0.05
N SER A 122 -8.03 -9.25 -0.23
CA SER A 122 -7.00 -9.13 0.80
C SER A 122 -7.23 -7.91 1.68
N ALA A 123 -7.62 -6.79 1.10
CA ALA A 123 -7.92 -5.57 1.84
C ALA A 123 -9.09 -5.78 2.80
N LYS A 124 -10.13 -6.47 2.35
CA LYS A 124 -11.29 -6.78 3.19
C LYS A 124 -10.92 -7.68 4.37
N LEU A 125 -10.03 -8.65 4.14
CA LEU A 125 -9.54 -9.53 5.20
C LEU A 125 -8.73 -8.78 6.26
N LEU A 126 -8.08 -7.67 5.88
CA LEU A 126 -7.36 -6.79 6.78
C LEU A 126 -8.25 -5.75 7.45
N ASP A 127 -9.58 -5.85 7.25
CA ASP A 127 -10.57 -4.92 7.78
C ASP A 127 -10.34 -3.47 7.28
N LEU A 128 -9.94 -3.33 6.02
CA LEU A 128 -9.85 -2.01 5.38
C LEU A 128 -11.21 -1.61 4.83
N VAL A 129 -11.55 -0.34 4.98
CA VAL A 129 -12.82 0.21 4.50
C VAL A 129 -12.57 1.51 3.73
N ASP A 130 -13.41 1.75 2.72
CA ASP A 130 -13.39 3.00 1.96
C ASP A 130 -14.14 4.09 2.75
N THR A 131 -13.56 5.28 2.81
CA THR A 131 -14.18 6.45 3.41
C THR A 131 -14.02 7.65 2.48
N GLU A 132 -14.70 8.76 2.77
CA GLU A 132 -14.51 10.02 2.03
C GLU A 132 -13.09 10.57 2.16
N ASN A 133 -12.33 10.10 3.16
CA ASN A 133 -10.94 10.49 3.37
C ASN A 133 -9.95 9.40 2.95
N GLY A 134 -10.34 8.54 2.01
CA GLY A 134 -9.52 7.42 1.54
C GLY A 134 -9.82 6.14 2.30
N ILE A 135 -8.82 5.26 2.36
CA ILE A 135 -8.95 3.96 3.04
C ILE A 135 -8.61 4.12 4.51
N GLN A 136 -9.36 3.47 5.39
CA GLN A 136 -9.05 3.42 6.82
C GLN A 136 -9.27 2.01 7.36
N PHE A 137 -8.69 1.70 8.52
CA PHE A 137 -8.98 0.46 9.21
C PHE A 137 -10.37 0.54 9.84
N GLY A 138 -11.20 -0.49 9.68
CA GLY A 138 -12.54 -0.54 10.24
C GLY A 138 -12.57 -0.41 11.76
N ALA A 139 -11.56 -0.96 12.44
CA ALA A 139 -11.44 -0.84 13.89
C ALA A 139 -11.29 0.62 14.34
N ASP A 140 -10.52 1.42 13.59
CA ASP A 140 -10.34 2.84 13.90
C ASP A 140 -11.65 3.62 13.74
N MET A 141 -12.44 3.26 12.72
CA MET A 141 -13.74 3.89 12.50
C MET A 141 -14.73 3.57 13.61
N LYS A 142 -14.75 2.34 14.10
CA LYS A 142 -15.60 1.92 15.22
C LYS A 142 -15.21 2.65 16.50
N GLN A 143 -13.93 2.81 16.76
CA GLN A 143 -13.42 3.50 17.94
C GLN A 143 -13.83 4.98 17.95
N LYS A 144 -13.74 5.65 16.81
CA LYS A 144 -14.20 7.04 16.66
C LYS A 144 -15.70 7.17 16.92
N HIS A 145 -16.49 6.19 16.47
CA HIS A 145 -17.93 6.19 16.67
C HIS A 145 -18.30 6.03 18.14
N GLU A 146 -17.61 5.14 18.85
CA GLU A 146 -17.80 4.93 20.29
C GLU A 146 -17.42 6.17 21.10
N GLU A 147 -16.33 6.85 20.76
CA GLU A 147 -15.91 8.09 21.41
C GLU A 147 -16.93 9.21 21.21
N THR A 148 -17.54 9.30 20.04
CA THR A 148 -18.58 10.29 19.75
C THR A 148 -19.85 10.03 20.56
N ASP A 149 -20.24 8.75 20.69
CA ASP A 149 -21.42 8.36 21.47
C ASP A 149 -21.17 8.55 22.97
N ALA A 150 -19.95 8.33 23.45
CA ALA A 150 -19.59 8.49 24.85
C ALA A 150 -19.52 9.95 25.29
N SER A 151 -19.34 10.89 24.35
CA SER A 151 -19.25 12.32 24.66
C SER A 151 -20.61 13.04 24.58
N SER A 152 -21.66 12.32 24.28
CA SER A 152 -23.03 12.84 24.30
C SER A 152 -23.73 12.43 25.62
#